data_1815b240b9922b28fbe072e962f5e54c
#
_entry.id   1815b240b9922b28fbe072e962f5e54c
#
_cell.length_a   1.000
_cell.length_b   1.000
_cell.length_c   1.000
_cell.angle_alpha   90.00
_cell.angle_beta   90.00
_cell.angle_gamma   90.00
#
_symmetry.space_group_name_H-M   'P 1'
#
loop_
_entity.id
_entity.type
_entity.pdbx_description
1 polymer ?
#
loop_
_entity_poly.entity_id
_entity_poly.type
_entity_poly.pdbx_seq_one_letter_code
_entity_poly.pdbx_strand_id
1 'polypeptide(L)'
;MKFITTAPDRRTLVKAIAEHTGMEPSYIGPPTFNYTVGTITIDREGYVDVPDEQAADLKAFLIAKGWMEPEPELEQPRIQVGVPAKDLTVANVTNLIYMLYSKQYLLGKAVGTACVRIEDAVITRLQEYTPENLEAYAELLRDFKALGDLEGLELEEGQLRMDFPMAEDSTLWMLLMTKMVAFAKAAHRVYPQRQQPEAEKYFMRGWLLRMGFGGSDFKAARQALLKNLKGCSAFPDAEKAKRHQEHWAEIRRQHMEARAERAEEAQEATEDACTVVEGGKTHD
;
A
#
# COMPACT_ATOMS: atom_id res chain seq x y z
N MET A 1 18.97 -14.86 11.15
CA MET A 1 18.46 -13.96 12.23
C MET A 1 18.35 -14.76 13.53
N LYS A 2 18.82 -14.19 14.69
CA LYS A 2 18.80 -14.89 15.98
C LYS A 2 17.95 -14.12 17.00
N PHE A 3 17.04 -14.78 17.71
CA PHE A 3 16.18 -14.20 18.74
C PHE A 3 15.95 -15.16 19.91
N ILE A 4 15.57 -14.60 21.05
CA ILE A 4 15.27 -15.35 22.28
C ILE A 4 13.77 -15.61 22.38
N THR A 5 13.38 -16.73 22.99
CA THR A 5 11.97 -17.09 23.25
C THR A 5 11.71 -17.23 24.73
N THR A 6 10.48 -16.97 25.15
CA THR A 6 9.97 -17.17 26.53
C THR A 6 9.18 -18.47 26.65
N ALA A 7 9.45 -19.44 25.76
CA ALA A 7 8.81 -20.77 25.84
C ALA A 7 9.06 -21.42 27.18
N PRO A 8 8.11 -22.20 27.75
CA PRO A 8 8.21 -22.78 29.08
C PRO A 8 9.38 -23.75 29.23
N ASP A 9 9.72 -24.47 28.16
CA ASP A 9 10.89 -25.31 28.08
C ASP A 9 11.33 -25.55 26.63
N ARG A 10 12.60 -25.91 26.44
CA ARG A 10 13.20 -26.07 25.11
C ARG A 10 12.59 -27.21 24.30
N ARG A 11 12.14 -28.31 24.95
CA ARG A 11 11.56 -29.44 24.22
C ARG A 11 10.19 -29.07 23.64
N THR A 12 9.39 -28.35 24.41
CA THR A 12 8.10 -27.81 23.97
C THR A 12 8.30 -26.84 22.81
N LEU A 13 9.31 -25.97 22.87
CA LEU A 13 9.67 -25.07 21.78
C LEU A 13 10.02 -25.82 20.50
N VAL A 14 10.94 -26.82 20.60
CA VAL A 14 11.37 -27.65 19.47
C VAL A 14 10.20 -28.38 18.84
N LYS A 15 9.32 -28.97 19.65
CA LYS A 15 8.14 -29.70 19.17
C LYS A 15 7.17 -28.77 18.43
N ALA A 16 6.91 -27.61 18.99
CA ALA A 16 6.00 -26.62 18.35
C ALA A 16 6.55 -26.09 17.04
N ILE A 17 7.85 -25.82 16.96
CA ILE A 17 8.50 -25.39 15.70
C ILE A 17 8.48 -26.52 14.68
N ALA A 18 8.71 -27.76 15.08
CA ALA A 18 8.64 -28.92 14.21
C ALA A 18 7.23 -29.14 13.65
N GLU A 19 6.20 -29.00 14.48
CA GLU A 19 4.79 -29.07 14.06
C GLU A 19 4.42 -27.92 13.09
N HIS A 20 4.90 -26.70 13.35
CA HIS A 20 4.63 -25.53 12.51
C HIS A 20 5.31 -25.64 11.14
N THR A 21 6.56 -26.09 11.10
CA THR A 21 7.34 -26.19 9.86
C THR A 21 7.13 -27.50 9.10
N GLY A 22 6.53 -28.52 9.74
CA GLY A 22 6.38 -29.86 9.19
C GLY A 22 7.69 -30.63 9.06
N MET A 23 8.76 -30.20 9.78
CA MET A 23 10.10 -30.80 9.71
C MET A 23 10.41 -31.57 10.98
N GLU A 24 11.14 -32.67 10.84
CA GLU A 24 11.55 -33.48 12.00
C GLU A 24 12.69 -32.82 12.78
N PRO A 25 12.59 -32.78 14.14
CA PRO A 25 13.63 -32.23 14.99
C PRO A 25 14.79 -33.22 15.12
N SER A 26 16.03 -32.74 15.07
CA SER A 26 17.25 -33.50 15.33
C SER A 26 18.03 -32.89 16.48
N TYR A 27 18.56 -33.75 17.35
CA TYR A 27 19.41 -33.32 18.46
C TYR A 27 20.89 -33.49 18.12
N ILE A 28 21.60 -32.36 18.16
CA ILE A 28 23.06 -32.33 17.97
C ILE A 28 23.70 -32.44 19.36
N GLY A 29 24.20 -33.59 19.73
CA GLY A 29 24.88 -33.83 20.99
C GLY A 29 26.06 -32.88 21.27
N PRO A 30 27.00 -33.31 22.16
CA PRO A 30 28.19 -32.49 22.45
C PRO A 30 28.97 -32.14 21.20
N PRO A 31 29.62 -30.94 21.12
CA PRO A 31 29.75 -29.97 22.21
C PRO A 31 28.64 -28.92 22.30
N THR A 32 27.79 -28.75 21.28
CA THR A 32 26.83 -27.66 21.18
C THR A 32 25.53 -27.89 21.93
N PHE A 33 25.08 -29.16 22.03
CA PHE A 33 23.80 -29.54 22.62
C PHE A 33 22.56 -28.84 21.98
N ASN A 34 22.66 -28.42 20.73
CA ASN A 34 21.59 -27.75 20.01
C ASN A 34 20.56 -28.73 19.47
N TYR A 35 19.34 -28.24 19.24
CA TYR A 35 18.36 -28.87 18.36
C TYR A 35 18.36 -28.20 17.01
N THR A 36 18.10 -28.94 15.96
CA THR A 36 17.83 -28.43 14.63
C THR A 36 16.46 -28.90 14.14
N VAL A 37 15.73 -28.03 13.49
CA VAL A 37 14.48 -28.31 12.78
C VAL A 37 14.63 -27.76 11.38
N GLY A 38 15.01 -28.62 10.44
CA GLY A 38 15.43 -28.18 9.11
C GLY A 38 16.62 -27.23 9.18
N THR A 39 16.42 -25.98 8.75
CA THR A 39 17.44 -24.91 8.78
C THR A 39 17.45 -24.08 10.06
N ILE A 40 16.51 -24.32 10.96
CA ILE A 40 16.36 -23.60 12.22
C ILE A 40 17.20 -24.27 13.29
N THR A 41 18.01 -23.52 14.02
CA THR A 41 18.82 -24.01 15.14
C THR A 41 18.33 -23.42 16.45
N ILE A 42 18.17 -24.26 17.47
CA ILE A 42 17.71 -23.87 18.81
C ILE A 42 18.82 -24.24 19.80
N ASP A 43 19.42 -23.24 20.41
CA ASP A 43 20.52 -23.43 21.34
C ASP A 43 20.05 -23.81 22.74
N ARG A 44 21.03 -23.97 23.63
CA ARG A 44 20.80 -24.45 25.01
C ARG A 44 20.03 -23.45 25.87
N GLU A 45 20.18 -22.18 25.59
CA GLU A 45 19.56 -21.07 26.30
C GLU A 45 18.16 -20.67 25.72
N GLY A 46 17.71 -21.33 24.65
CA GLY A 46 16.43 -21.07 24.03
C GLY A 46 16.47 -19.99 22.95
N TYR A 47 17.68 -19.61 22.48
CA TYR A 47 17.80 -18.81 21.29
C TYR A 47 17.48 -19.62 20.04
N VAL A 48 16.71 -19.03 19.16
CA VAL A 48 16.35 -19.59 17.86
C VAL A 48 17.11 -18.83 16.78
N ASP A 49 17.92 -19.56 16.01
CA ASP A 49 18.62 -19.04 14.84
C ASP A 49 17.93 -19.57 13.58
N VAL A 50 17.47 -18.66 12.73
CA VAL A 50 16.62 -18.98 11.57
C VAL A 50 17.05 -18.12 10.36
N PRO A 51 16.99 -18.68 9.13
CA PRO A 51 17.20 -17.91 7.91
C PRO A 51 16.23 -16.73 7.80
N ASP A 52 16.69 -15.61 7.27
CA ASP A 52 15.89 -14.36 7.20
C ASP A 52 14.57 -14.54 6.46
N GLU A 53 14.52 -15.42 5.46
CA GLU A 53 13.33 -15.73 4.68
C GLU A 53 12.19 -16.36 5.51
N GLN A 54 12.54 -17.12 6.55
CA GLN A 54 11.59 -17.84 7.42
C GLN A 54 11.35 -17.11 8.75
N ALA A 55 12.14 -16.06 9.03
CA ALA A 55 12.14 -15.37 10.32
C ALA A 55 10.80 -14.70 10.62
N ALA A 56 10.16 -14.09 9.64
CA ALA A 56 8.89 -13.37 9.81
C ALA A 56 7.74 -14.32 10.17
N ASP A 57 7.63 -15.45 9.47
CA ASP A 57 6.60 -16.46 9.71
C ASP A 57 6.77 -17.12 11.08
N LEU A 58 8.01 -17.50 11.42
CA LEU A 58 8.30 -18.13 12.71
C LEU A 58 8.10 -17.17 13.90
N LYS A 59 8.45 -15.88 13.76
CA LYS A 59 8.17 -14.85 14.78
C LYS A 59 6.66 -14.71 14.99
N ALA A 60 5.87 -14.58 13.92
CA ALA A 60 4.42 -14.49 14.03
C ALA A 60 3.80 -15.71 14.75
N PHE A 61 4.28 -16.90 14.45
CA PHE A 61 3.86 -18.13 15.15
C PHE A 61 4.21 -18.10 16.65
N LEU A 62 5.42 -17.69 17.01
CA LEU A 62 5.86 -17.65 18.42
C LEU A 62 5.13 -16.55 19.21
N ILE A 63 4.83 -15.41 18.59
CA ILE A 63 3.98 -14.35 19.17
C ILE A 63 2.56 -14.88 19.42
N ALA A 64 1.97 -15.57 18.45
CA ALA A 64 0.64 -16.18 18.59
C ALA A 64 0.58 -17.25 19.72
N LYS A 65 1.70 -17.92 20.01
CA LYS A 65 1.85 -18.83 21.14
C LYS A 65 2.12 -18.12 22.48
N GLY A 66 2.37 -16.82 22.48
CA GLY A 66 2.77 -16.06 23.67
C GLY A 66 4.18 -16.37 24.17
N TRP A 67 5.05 -16.91 23.29
CA TRP A 67 6.45 -17.25 23.61
C TRP A 67 7.45 -16.24 23.09
N MET A 68 6.98 -15.19 22.51
CA MET A 68 7.74 -14.03 22.08
C MET A 68 6.87 -12.79 22.21
N GLU A 69 7.40 -11.76 22.83
CA GLU A 69 6.76 -10.46 22.77
C GLU A 69 6.91 -9.91 21.35
N PRO A 70 5.84 -9.29 20.80
CA PRO A 70 6.00 -8.56 19.56
C PRO A 70 7.12 -7.53 19.77
N GLU A 71 8.12 -7.53 18.88
CA GLU A 71 9.09 -6.44 18.87
C GLU A 71 8.28 -5.14 18.87
N PRO A 72 8.54 -4.18 19.79
CA PRO A 72 7.89 -2.89 19.67
C PRO A 72 8.17 -2.45 18.24
N GLU A 73 7.12 -2.27 17.44
CA GLU A 73 7.27 -1.61 16.14
C GLU A 73 8.05 -0.35 16.46
N LEU A 74 9.30 -0.28 16.01
CA LEU A 74 10.09 0.94 16.10
C LEU A 74 9.19 1.96 15.44
N GLU A 75 8.56 2.81 16.25
CA GLU A 75 7.64 3.83 15.76
C GLU A 75 8.40 4.55 14.68
N GLN A 76 8.03 4.31 13.43
CA GLN A 76 8.70 4.96 12.33
C GLN A 76 8.57 6.46 12.60
N PRO A 77 9.69 7.22 12.56
CA PRO A 77 9.62 8.63 12.87
C PRO A 77 8.53 9.26 12.02
N ARG A 78 7.63 9.98 12.68
CA ARG A 78 6.46 10.60 12.05
C ARG A 78 6.67 12.09 11.92
N ILE A 79 6.10 12.66 10.88
CA ILE A 79 5.99 14.10 10.69
C ILE A 79 4.51 14.50 10.75
N GLN A 80 4.23 15.53 11.48
CA GLN A 80 2.90 16.11 11.57
C GLN A 80 2.72 17.18 10.49
N VAL A 81 1.75 16.98 9.61
CA VAL A 81 1.40 17.93 8.54
C VAL A 81 0.13 18.66 8.93
N GLY A 82 0.22 19.98 9.08
CA GLY A 82 -0.89 20.84 9.48
C GLY A 82 -1.37 21.75 8.36
N VAL A 83 -2.69 21.99 8.32
CA VAL A 83 -3.32 23.01 7.49
C VAL A 83 -4.19 23.93 8.35
N PRO A 84 -4.28 25.26 8.04
CA PRO A 84 -5.12 26.16 8.79
C PRO A 84 -6.59 25.74 8.76
N ALA A 85 -7.24 25.70 9.91
CA ALA A 85 -8.64 25.32 10.07
C ALA A 85 -9.61 26.52 10.05
N LYS A 86 -9.10 27.76 10.02
CA LYS A 86 -9.93 28.98 10.16
C LYS A 86 -11.05 29.09 9.11
N ASP A 87 -10.84 28.51 7.91
CA ASP A 87 -11.81 28.53 6.80
C ASP A 87 -12.61 27.22 6.71
N LEU A 88 -12.51 26.35 7.72
CA LEU A 88 -13.27 25.11 7.81
C LEU A 88 -14.56 25.33 8.60
N THR A 89 -15.62 24.68 8.17
CA THR A 89 -16.85 24.51 8.94
C THR A 89 -16.87 23.15 9.62
N VAL A 90 -17.73 22.99 10.61
CA VAL A 90 -18.01 21.69 11.22
C VAL A 90 -18.31 20.62 10.18
N ALA A 91 -19.14 20.95 9.17
CA ALA A 91 -19.46 20.03 8.08
C ALA A 91 -18.24 19.64 7.24
N ASN A 92 -17.28 20.55 7.03
CA ASN A 92 -16.05 20.23 6.30
C ASN A 92 -15.17 19.24 7.06
N VAL A 93 -15.03 19.43 8.39
CA VAL A 93 -14.27 18.50 9.25
C VAL A 93 -14.96 17.13 9.30
N THR A 94 -16.28 17.11 9.43
CA THR A 94 -17.06 15.85 9.38
C THR A 94 -16.89 15.13 8.05
N ASN A 95 -16.98 15.85 6.91
CA ASN A 95 -16.73 15.29 5.59
C ASN A 95 -15.31 14.69 5.47
N LEU A 96 -14.32 15.37 6.03
CA LEU A 96 -12.93 14.87 6.04
C LEU A 96 -12.81 13.58 6.86
N ILE A 97 -13.37 13.54 8.07
CA ILE A 97 -13.35 12.35 8.92
C ILE A 97 -14.06 11.17 8.22
N TYR A 98 -15.23 11.39 7.63
CA TYR A 98 -15.95 10.35 6.90
C TYR A 98 -15.17 9.86 5.68
N MET A 99 -14.49 10.75 4.98
CA MET A 99 -13.61 10.41 3.87
C MET A 99 -12.41 9.59 4.34
N LEU A 100 -11.72 10.03 5.39
CA LEU A 100 -10.58 9.34 5.98
C LEU A 100 -10.99 7.95 6.48
N TYR A 101 -12.08 7.84 7.24
CA TYR A 101 -12.64 6.57 7.69
C TYR A 101 -12.89 5.60 6.51
N SER A 102 -13.48 6.11 5.42
CA SER A 102 -13.77 5.29 4.24
C SER A 102 -12.49 4.83 3.52
N LYS A 103 -11.41 5.59 3.59
CA LYS A 103 -10.19 5.40 2.81
C LYS A 103 -8.95 5.04 3.63
N GLN A 104 -9.04 4.96 4.96
CA GLN A 104 -7.89 4.72 5.84
C GLN A 104 -7.08 3.47 5.44
N TYR A 105 -7.74 2.40 4.99
CA TYR A 105 -7.06 1.21 4.48
C TYR A 105 -6.18 1.50 3.25
N LEU A 106 -6.76 2.14 2.23
CA LEU A 106 -6.04 2.48 1.00
C LEU A 106 -4.95 3.52 1.26
N LEU A 107 -5.26 4.50 2.13
CA LEU A 107 -4.34 5.56 2.51
C LEU A 107 -3.14 4.99 3.26
N GLY A 108 -3.35 4.16 4.27
CA GLY A 108 -2.29 3.50 5.02
C GLY A 108 -1.35 2.70 4.12
N LYS A 109 -1.89 1.92 3.18
CA LYS A 109 -1.07 1.21 2.19
C LYS A 109 -0.33 2.14 1.23
N ALA A 110 -0.96 3.21 0.75
CA ALA A 110 -0.34 4.17 -0.15
C ALA A 110 0.84 4.89 0.51
N VAL A 111 0.68 5.25 1.78
CA VAL A 111 1.67 5.94 2.61
C VAL A 111 2.73 4.97 3.15
N GLY A 112 2.43 3.68 3.23
CA GLY A 112 3.32 2.63 3.72
C GLY A 112 3.18 2.32 5.21
N THR A 113 2.36 3.07 5.93
CA THR A 113 2.02 2.85 7.35
C THR A 113 0.63 3.44 7.66
N ALA A 114 0.01 2.98 8.74
CA ALA A 114 -1.23 3.58 9.22
C ALA A 114 -0.96 5.03 9.67
N CYS A 115 -1.42 6.01 8.88
CA CYS A 115 -1.29 7.44 9.17
C CYS A 115 -2.51 8.00 9.92
N VAL A 116 -3.64 7.33 9.82
CA VAL A 116 -4.88 7.65 10.54
C VAL A 116 -5.62 6.35 10.85
N ARG A 117 -6.16 6.25 12.06
CA ARG A 117 -7.06 5.18 12.48
C ARG A 117 -8.32 5.82 13.08
N ILE A 118 -9.46 5.46 12.54
CA ILE A 118 -10.79 5.94 12.95
C ILE A 118 -11.65 4.71 13.18
N GLU A 119 -12.14 4.53 14.39
CA GLU A 119 -13.02 3.42 14.75
C GLU A 119 -14.49 3.74 14.47
N ASP A 120 -15.33 2.70 14.43
CA ASP A 120 -16.76 2.82 14.13
C ASP A 120 -17.49 3.69 15.16
N ALA A 121 -17.01 3.70 16.42
CA ALA A 121 -17.54 4.51 17.50
C ALA A 121 -17.52 6.01 17.18
N VAL A 122 -16.45 6.51 16.55
CA VAL A 122 -16.33 7.90 16.10
C VAL A 122 -17.44 8.25 15.09
N ILE A 123 -17.66 7.36 14.14
CA ILE A 123 -18.68 7.58 13.08
C ILE A 123 -20.08 7.57 13.67
N THR A 124 -20.38 6.60 14.52
CA THR A 124 -21.67 6.49 15.19
C THR A 124 -21.95 7.76 16.02
N ARG A 125 -20.97 8.21 16.79
CA ARG A 125 -21.12 9.42 17.61
C ARG A 125 -21.35 10.67 16.76
N LEU A 126 -20.60 10.84 15.66
CA LEU A 126 -20.76 11.98 14.75
C LEU A 126 -22.09 11.95 13.95
N GLN A 127 -22.70 10.78 13.77
CA GLN A 127 -24.03 10.66 13.18
C GLN A 127 -25.15 11.02 14.17
N GLU A 128 -24.95 10.72 15.45
CA GLU A 128 -25.89 11.04 16.52
C GLU A 128 -25.80 12.48 16.99
N TYR A 129 -24.59 13.02 17.00
CA TYR A 129 -24.30 14.36 17.53
C TYR A 129 -23.34 15.10 16.63
N THR A 130 -23.74 16.27 16.16
CA THR A 130 -22.91 17.20 15.41
C THR A 130 -22.46 18.33 16.33
N PRO A 131 -21.16 18.56 16.54
CA PRO A 131 -20.67 19.70 17.34
C PRO A 131 -21.16 21.05 16.81
N GLU A 132 -21.40 22.01 17.68
CA GLU A 132 -21.92 23.32 17.31
C GLU A 132 -20.90 24.20 16.60
N ASN A 133 -19.62 24.04 16.96
CA ASN A 133 -18.50 24.82 16.43
C ASN A 133 -17.21 24.01 16.40
N LEU A 134 -16.13 24.60 15.87
CA LEU A 134 -14.83 23.89 15.74
C LEU A 134 -14.14 23.67 17.10
N GLU A 135 -14.42 24.48 18.12
CA GLU A 135 -13.85 24.30 19.46
C GLU A 135 -14.44 23.05 20.11
N ALA A 136 -15.77 22.92 20.10
CA ALA A 136 -16.46 21.73 20.57
C ALA A 136 -16.07 20.48 19.75
N TYR A 137 -15.77 20.66 18.45
CA TYR A 137 -15.27 19.59 17.60
C TYR A 137 -13.86 19.14 18.02
N ALA A 138 -12.97 20.10 18.31
CA ALA A 138 -11.62 19.82 18.80
C ALA A 138 -11.63 19.07 20.15
N GLU A 139 -12.54 19.42 21.06
CA GLU A 139 -12.76 18.69 22.31
C GLU A 139 -13.20 17.26 22.06
N LEU A 140 -14.19 17.07 21.19
CA LEU A 140 -14.69 15.75 20.83
C LEU A 140 -13.59 14.86 20.19
N LEU A 141 -12.71 15.42 19.34
CA LEU A 141 -11.59 14.67 18.77
C LEU A 141 -10.55 14.28 19.83
N ARG A 142 -10.30 15.15 20.82
CA ARG A 142 -9.42 14.83 21.97
C ARG A 142 -9.99 13.69 22.82
N ASP A 143 -11.30 13.68 23.05
CA ASP A 143 -11.98 12.60 23.77
C ASP A 143 -11.83 11.27 23.03
N PHE A 144 -12.07 11.24 21.73
CA PHE A 144 -11.86 10.03 20.91
C PHE A 144 -10.41 9.56 20.93
N LYS A 145 -9.45 10.49 20.89
CA LYS A 145 -8.03 10.14 21.00
C LYS A 145 -7.70 9.54 22.38
N ALA A 146 -8.22 10.10 23.46
CA ALA A 146 -8.04 9.59 24.82
C ALA A 146 -8.65 8.19 25.01
N LEU A 147 -9.74 7.88 24.31
CA LEU A 147 -10.38 6.56 24.30
C LEU A 147 -9.66 5.55 23.36
N GLY A 148 -8.73 6.01 22.54
CA GLY A 148 -8.07 5.17 21.53
C GLY A 148 -8.91 4.90 20.27
N ASP A 149 -10.02 5.60 20.10
CA ASP A 149 -10.92 5.47 18.94
C ASP A 149 -10.45 6.27 17.71
N LEU A 150 -9.56 7.25 17.92
CA LEU A 150 -9.01 8.12 16.89
C LEU A 150 -7.50 8.27 17.07
N GLU A 151 -6.73 7.99 16.01
CA GLU A 151 -5.29 8.23 15.97
C GLU A 151 -4.88 8.95 14.68
N GLY A 152 -3.82 9.74 14.75
CA GLY A 152 -3.19 10.37 13.59
C GLY A 152 -3.94 11.56 13.00
N LEU A 153 -4.98 12.09 13.67
CA LEU A 153 -5.70 13.30 13.28
C LEU A 153 -5.99 14.14 14.53
N GLU A 154 -5.71 15.45 14.44
CA GLU A 154 -5.91 16.41 15.52
C GLU A 154 -6.46 17.73 14.98
N LEU A 155 -7.26 18.41 15.78
CA LEU A 155 -7.71 19.78 15.52
C LEU A 155 -7.33 20.64 16.73
N GLU A 156 -6.21 21.34 16.65
CA GLU A 156 -5.65 22.12 17.74
C GLU A 156 -5.09 23.45 17.25
N GLU A 157 -5.16 24.47 18.10
CA GLU A 157 -4.62 25.82 17.83
C GLU A 157 -5.04 26.39 16.47
N GLY A 158 -6.27 26.10 16.03
CA GLY A 158 -6.77 26.54 14.73
C GLY A 158 -6.11 25.87 13.53
N GLN A 159 -5.47 24.71 13.75
CA GLN A 159 -4.88 23.87 12.71
C GLN A 159 -5.47 22.46 12.75
N LEU A 160 -5.70 21.93 11.59
CA LEU A 160 -6.00 20.50 11.39
C LEU A 160 -4.70 19.79 11.02
N ARG A 161 -4.25 18.88 11.89
CA ARG A 161 -2.98 18.16 11.76
C ARG A 161 -3.22 16.68 11.51
N MET A 162 -2.37 16.08 10.69
CA MET A 162 -2.40 14.64 10.42
C MET A 162 -0.98 14.08 10.40
N ASP A 163 -0.82 12.86 10.95
CA ASP A 163 0.47 12.18 11.05
C ASP A 163 0.80 11.42 9.77
N PHE A 164 2.04 11.60 9.30
CA PHE A 164 2.60 10.86 8.18
C PHE A 164 3.96 10.26 8.55
N PRO A 165 4.42 9.19 7.88
CA PRO A 165 5.78 8.71 8.06
C PRO A 165 6.76 9.80 7.63
N MET A 166 7.89 9.89 8.32
CA MET A 166 8.98 10.77 7.91
C MET A 166 9.48 10.32 6.54
N ALA A 167 9.63 11.27 5.62
CA ALA A 167 10.17 11.07 4.28
C ALA A 167 11.23 12.13 4.01
N GLU A 168 12.16 11.84 3.10
CA GLU A 168 13.16 12.82 2.65
C GLU A 168 12.51 14.07 2.06
N ASP A 169 11.38 13.88 1.36
CA ASP A 169 10.56 14.96 0.82
C ASP A 169 9.14 14.88 1.39
N SER A 170 8.82 15.81 2.28
CA SER A 170 7.49 15.93 2.90
C SER A 170 6.48 16.70 2.03
N THR A 171 6.88 17.24 0.88
CA THR A 171 5.98 18.01 0.00
C THR A 171 4.81 17.19 -0.50
N LEU A 172 5.01 15.88 -0.72
CA LEU A 172 3.94 14.96 -1.10
C LEU A 172 2.84 14.89 -0.03
N TRP A 173 3.23 14.84 1.25
CA TRP A 173 2.27 14.77 2.35
C TRP A 173 1.50 16.08 2.53
N MET A 174 2.19 17.21 2.41
CA MET A 174 1.57 18.52 2.42
C MET A 174 0.57 18.68 1.26
N LEU A 175 0.96 18.26 0.05
CA LEU A 175 0.09 18.27 -1.12
C LEU A 175 -1.15 17.38 -0.90
N LEU A 176 -0.95 16.16 -0.40
CA LEU A 176 -2.02 15.20 -0.14
C LEU A 176 -3.01 15.77 0.88
N MET A 177 -2.52 16.28 2.02
CA MET A 177 -3.34 16.89 3.06
C MET A 177 -4.14 18.09 2.53
N THR A 178 -3.48 18.99 1.80
CA THR A 178 -4.14 20.17 1.19
C THR A 178 -5.26 19.76 0.24
N LYS A 179 -5.03 18.76 -0.62
CA LYS A 179 -6.04 18.24 -1.56
C LYS A 179 -7.19 17.53 -0.85
N MET A 180 -6.92 16.77 0.22
CA MET A 180 -7.96 16.13 1.03
C MET A 180 -8.87 17.18 1.69
N VAL A 181 -8.28 18.20 2.28
CA VAL A 181 -9.04 19.29 2.91
C VAL A 181 -9.84 20.07 1.86
N ALA A 182 -9.24 20.42 0.72
CA ALA A 182 -9.94 21.08 -0.36
C ALA A 182 -11.12 20.26 -0.89
N PHE A 183 -10.95 18.95 -1.02
CA PHE A 183 -12.03 18.05 -1.43
C PHE A 183 -13.14 17.99 -0.38
N ALA A 184 -12.81 17.89 0.92
CA ALA A 184 -13.78 17.89 1.99
C ALA A 184 -14.58 19.20 2.08
N LYS A 185 -13.95 20.35 1.78
CA LYS A 185 -14.62 21.66 1.67
C LYS A 185 -15.59 21.72 0.49
N ALA A 186 -15.21 21.15 -0.64
CA ALA A 186 -16.04 21.16 -1.85
C ALA A 186 -17.17 20.12 -1.81
N ALA A 187 -17.03 19.08 -1.00
CA ALA A 187 -18.01 18.01 -0.91
C ALA A 187 -19.26 18.46 -0.14
N HIS A 188 -20.42 18.32 -0.77
CA HIS A 188 -21.70 18.60 -0.11
C HIS A 188 -21.97 17.61 1.02
N ARG A 189 -21.70 16.31 0.79
CA ARG A 189 -21.86 15.23 1.77
C ARG A 189 -20.96 14.05 1.43
N VAL A 190 -20.28 13.51 2.42
CA VAL A 190 -19.51 12.27 2.32
C VAL A 190 -20.20 11.18 3.15
N TYR A 191 -20.30 9.97 2.60
CA TYR A 191 -20.84 8.83 3.32
C TYR A 191 -19.70 8.00 3.92
N PRO A 192 -19.74 7.72 5.24
CA PRO A 192 -18.72 6.93 5.90
C PRO A 192 -18.96 5.44 5.64
N GLN A 193 -18.27 4.88 4.67
CA GLN A 193 -18.31 3.46 4.37
C GLN A 193 -16.89 2.93 4.19
N ARG A 194 -16.46 1.99 5.04
CA ARG A 194 -15.14 1.35 4.93
C ARG A 194 -14.98 0.67 3.56
N GLN A 195 -13.85 0.88 2.93
CA GLN A 195 -13.53 0.33 1.62
C GLN A 195 -12.21 -0.41 1.66
N GLN A 196 -12.27 -1.71 1.35
CA GLN A 196 -11.12 -2.59 1.20
C GLN A 196 -11.23 -3.35 -0.14
N PRO A 197 -11.08 -2.64 -1.27
CA PRO A 197 -11.28 -3.23 -2.58
C PRO A 197 -10.08 -4.12 -2.96
N GLU A 198 -10.33 -5.18 -3.72
CA GLU A 198 -9.28 -6.03 -4.29
C GLU A 198 -8.39 -5.26 -5.29
N ALA A 199 -8.99 -4.41 -6.12
CA ALA A 199 -8.27 -3.57 -7.09
C ALA A 199 -7.85 -2.23 -6.47
N GLU A 200 -6.96 -2.26 -5.48
CA GLU A 200 -6.56 -1.10 -4.68
C GLU A 200 -6.08 0.08 -5.53
N LYS A 201 -5.21 -0.17 -6.52
CA LYS A 201 -4.69 0.88 -7.43
C LYS A 201 -5.79 1.59 -8.21
N TYR A 202 -6.77 0.84 -8.70
CA TYR A 202 -7.88 1.42 -9.47
C TYR A 202 -8.71 2.37 -8.60
N PHE A 203 -9.13 1.90 -7.42
CA PHE A 203 -9.95 2.70 -6.52
C PHE A 203 -9.20 3.89 -5.94
N MET A 204 -7.92 3.72 -5.56
CA MET A 204 -7.08 4.83 -5.08
C MET A 204 -6.85 5.86 -6.19
N ARG A 205 -6.50 5.44 -7.41
CA ARG A 205 -6.35 6.35 -8.54
C ARG A 205 -7.63 7.14 -8.81
N GLY A 206 -8.79 6.47 -8.81
CA GLY A 206 -10.08 7.14 -8.99
C GLY A 206 -10.35 8.19 -7.91
N TRP A 207 -9.98 7.92 -6.66
CA TRP A 207 -10.10 8.87 -5.57
C TRP A 207 -9.12 10.04 -5.73
N LEU A 208 -7.85 9.79 -6.03
CA LEU A 208 -6.85 10.83 -6.30
C LEU A 208 -7.29 11.78 -7.44
N LEU A 209 -7.83 11.25 -8.53
CA LEU A 209 -8.33 12.07 -9.63
C LEU A 209 -9.48 12.99 -9.19
N ARG A 210 -10.42 12.48 -8.37
CA ARG A 210 -11.50 13.31 -7.81
C ARG A 210 -11.01 14.40 -6.86
N MET A 211 -9.92 14.16 -6.14
CA MET A 211 -9.26 15.17 -5.29
C MET A 211 -8.43 16.19 -6.08
N GLY A 212 -8.39 16.09 -7.40
CA GLY A 212 -7.67 17.04 -8.24
C GLY A 212 -6.18 16.71 -8.46
N PHE A 213 -5.80 15.45 -8.33
CA PHE A 213 -4.49 14.96 -8.76
C PHE A 213 -4.46 14.60 -10.26
N GLY A 214 -5.30 15.23 -11.10
CA GLY A 214 -5.30 15.07 -12.55
C GLY A 214 -4.10 15.72 -13.24
N GLY A 215 -3.95 15.46 -14.55
CA GLY A 215 -2.93 16.12 -15.38
C GLY A 215 -1.51 15.53 -15.24
N SER A 216 -0.59 16.13 -16.03
CA SER A 216 0.84 15.77 -16.08
C SER A 216 1.57 16.12 -14.79
N ASP A 217 1.27 17.28 -14.20
CA ASP A 217 1.98 17.87 -13.08
C ASP A 217 1.90 17.00 -11.81
N PHE A 218 0.79 16.29 -11.64
CA PHE A 218 0.60 15.36 -10.53
C PHE A 218 0.94 13.90 -10.86
N LYS A 219 1.58 13.63 -12.01
CA LYS A 219 1.92 12.26 -12.42
C LYS A 219 2.86 11.59 -11.43
N ALA A 220 3.91 12.28 -11.01
CA ALA A 220 4.88 11.77 -10.04
C ALA A 220 4.23 11.47 -8.68
N ALA A 221 3.42 12.40 -8.16
CA ALA A 221 2.68 12.22 -6.91
C ALA A 221 1.72 11.02 -6.96
N ARG A 222 0.96 10.87 -8.07
CA ARG A 222 0.09 9.70 -8.25
C ARG A 222 0.88 8.39 -8.30
N GLN A 223 2.02 8.36 -8.99
CA GLN A 223 2.86 7.17 -9.08
C GLN A 223 3.40 6.78 -7.70
N ALA A 224 3.87 7.75 -6.91
CA ALA A 224 4.34 7.52 -5.55
C ALA A 224 3.22 6.94 -4.66
N LEU A 225 2.03 7.54 -4.66
CA LEU A 225 0.88 7.10 -3.86
C LEU A 225 0.26 5.77 -4.31
N LEU A 226 0.52 5.32 -5.55
CA LEU A 226 0.03 4.04 -6.06
C LEU A 226 1.07 2.92 -5.97
N LYS A 227 2.32 3.22 -5.61
CA LYS A 227 3.44 2.27 -5.66
C LYS A 227 3.17 1.01 -4.83
N ASN A 228 2.71 1.17 -3.59
CA ASN A 228 2.55 0.09 -2.62
C ASN A 228 1.19 -0.64 -2.71
N LEU A 229 0.33 -0.24 -3.62
CA LEU A 229 -1.02 -0.79 -3.77
C LEU A 229 -1.05 -1.97 -4.76
N LYS A 230 -2.02 -2.87 -4.60
CA LYS A 230 -2.20 -4.04 -5.46
C LYS A 230 -3.10 -3.77 -6.66
N GLY A 231 -2.95 -4.57 -7.70
CA GLY A 231 -3.81 -4.57 -8.87
C GLY A 231 -3.40 -3.58 -9.97
N CYS A 232 -4.25 -3.45 -11.00
CA CYS A 232 -4.07 -2.55 -12.12
C CYS A 232 -4.76 -1.20 -11.85
N SER A 233 -4.13 -0.11 -12.25
CA SER A 233 -4.72 1.23 -12.08
C SER A 233 -5.78 1.58 -13.14
N ALA A 234 -5.84 0.83 -14.25
CA ALA A 234 -6.77 1.09 -15.35
C ALA A 234 -8.08 0.32 -15.24
N PHE A 235 -8.08 -0.84 -14.56
CA PHE A 235 -9.24 -1.74 -14.49
C PHE A 235 -9.53 -2.18 -13.07
N PRO A 236 -10.83 -2.24 -12.68
CA PRO A 236 -11.26 -2.71 -11.36
C PRO A 236 -11.18 -4.23 -11.21
N ASP A 237 -11.06 -4.95 -12.32
CA ASP A 237 -11.17 -6.39 -12.43
C ASP A 237 -9.95 -6.94 -13.18
N ALA A 238 -9.29 -7.93 -12.61
CA ALA A 238 -8.12 -8.57 -13.19
C ALA A 238 -8.45 -9.25 -14.53
N GLU A 239 -9.65 -9.78 -14.69
CA GLU A 239 -10.09 -10.42 -15.92
C GLU A 239 -10.24 -9.40 -17.05
N LYS A 240 -10.82 -8.23 -16.77
CA LYS A 240 -10.91 -7.12 -17.75
C LYS A 240 -9.53 -6.59 -18.12
N ALA A 241 -8.62 -6.50 -17.16
CA ALA A 241 -7.23 -6.11 -17.43
C ALA A 241 -6.55 -7.12 -18.38
N LYS A 242 -6.74 -8.41 -18.12
CA LYS A 242 -6.18 -9.49 -18.95
C LYS A 242 -6.75 -9.46 -20.38
N ARG A 243 -8.07 -9.39 -20.52
CA ARG A 243 -8.73 -9.29 -21.86
C ARG A 243 -8.24 -8.08 -22.66
N HIS A 244 -8.09 -6.94 -21.99
CA HIS A 244 -7.55 -5.73 -22.61
C HIS A 244 -6.09 -5.93 -23.05
N GLN A 245 -5.26 -6.56 -22.23
CA GLN A 245 -3.87 -6.85 -22.54
C GLN A 245 -3.75 -7.82 -23.74
N GLU A 246 -4.57 -8.87 -23.75
CA GLU A 246 -4.63 -9.84 -24.85
C GLU A 246 -5.08 -9.17 -26.15
N HIS A 247 -6.12 -8.35 -26.10
CA HIS A 247 -6.59 -7.60 -27.28
C HIS A 247 -5.51 -6.67 -27.85
N TRP A 248 -4.81 -5.93 -27.02
CA TRP A 248 -3.72 -5.04 -27.49
C TRP A 248 -2.45 -5.79 -27.91
N ALA A 249 -2.21 -6.97 -27.36
CA ALA A 249 -1.15 -7.84 -27.84
C ALA A 249 -1.46 -8.35 -29.26
N GLU A 250 -2.70 -8.74 -29.51
CA GLU A 250 -3.18 -9.16 -30.82
C GLU A 250 -3.08 -8.03 -31.87
N ILE A 251 -3.56 -6.83 -31.53
CA ILE A 251 -3.44 -5.65 -32.40
C ILE A 251 -1.96 -5.38 -32.73
N ARG A 252 -1.07 -5.42 -31.72
CA ARG A 252 0.37 -5.22 -31.99
C ARG A 252 0.95 -6.29 -32.92
N ARG A 253 0.53 -7.54 -32.74
CA ARG A 253 0.96 -8.64 -33.63
C ARG A 253 0.54 -8.37 -35.05
N GLN A 254 -0.74 -8.07 -35.31
CA GLN A 254 -1.28 -7.73 -36.61
C GLN A 254 -0.57 -6.53 -37.26
N HIS A 255 -0.27 -5.49 -36.49
CA HIS A 255 0.50 -4.35 -36.97
C HIS A 255 1.94 -4.72 -37.36
N MET A 256 2.58 -5.62 -36.60
CA MET A 256 3.93 -6.09 -36.92
C MET A 256 3.94 -6.95 -38.19
N GLU A 257 2.96 -7.86 -38.34
CA GLU A 257 2.77 -8.69 -39.53
C GLU A 257 2.52 -7.82 -40.78
N ALA A 258 1.58 -6.89 -40.72
CA ALA A 258 1.29 -5.96 -41.81
C ALA A 258 2.49 -5.04 -42.15
N ARG A 259 3.35 -4.74 -41.21
CA ARG A 259 4.59 -3.99 -41.46
C ARG A 259 5.65 -4.83 -42.09
N ALA A 260 5.75 -6.11 -41.72
CA ALA A 260 6.66 -7.06 -42.34
C ALA A 260 6.27 -7.32 -43.82
N GLU A 261 4.98 -7.59 -44.09
CA GLU A 261 4.44 -7.77 -45.46
C GLU A 261 4.75 -6.58 -46.36
N ARG A 262 4.51 -5.34 -45.87
CA ARG A 262 4.84 -4.12 -46.64
C ARG A 262 6.34 -3.94 -46.85
N ALA A 263 7.19 -4.43 -45.95
CA ALA A 263 8.64 -4.37 -46.12
C ALA A 263 9.11 -5.40 -47.17
N GLU A 264 8.50 -6.58 -47.19
CA GLU A 264 8.77 -7.63 -48.22
C GLU A 264 8.30 -7.15 -49.62
N GLU A 265 7.08 -6.61 -49.73
CA GLU A 265 6.56 -6.03 -50.97
C GLU A 265 7.47 -4.90 -51.52
N ALA A 266 7.99 -4.05 -50.59
CA ALA A 266 8.90 -2.98 -50.97
C ALA A 266 10.28 -3.50 -51.43
N GLN A 267 10.75 -4.62 -50.86
CA GLN A 267 11.99 -5.27 -51.32
C GLN A 267 11.83 -5.95 -52.67
N GLU A 268 10.74 -6.68 -52.89
CA GLU A 268 10.43 -7.30 -54.19
C GLU A 268 10.30 -6.25 -55.31
N ALA A 269 9.60 -5.13 -55.01
CA ALA A 269 9.47 -4.01 -55.96
C ALA A 269 10.82 -3.36 -56.32
N THR A 270 11.78 -3.35 -55.39
CA THR A 270 13.14 -2.81 -55.66
C THR A 270 14.02 -3.81 -56.40
N GLU A 271 13.85 -5.11 -56.19
CA GLU A 271 14.54 -6.16 -56.94
C GLU A 271 14.04 -6.24 -58.39
N ASP A 272 12.71 -6.17 -58.61
CA ASP A 272 12.12 -6.12 -59.93
C ASP A 272 12.56 -4.88 -60.72
N ALA A 273 12.65 -3.73 -60.10
CA ALA A 273 13.16 -2.50 -60.70
C ALA A 273 14.65 -2.60 -61.07
N CYS A 274 15.44 -3.35 -60.33
CA CYS A 274 16.86 -3.56 -60.59
C CYS A 274 17.09 -4.50 -61.78
N THR A 275 16.28 -5.55 -61.91
CA THR A 275 16.36 -6.53 -63.00
C THR A 275 15.96 -5.94 -64.37
N VAL A 276 15.05 -4.96 -64.39
CA VAL A 276 14.62 -4.26 -65.61
C VAL A 276 15.74 -3.35 -66.20
N VAL A 277 16.62 -2.82 -65.32
CA VAL A 277 17.72 -1.91 -65.71
C VAL A 277 18.92 -2.69 -66.32
N GLU A 278 19.15 -3.92 -65.91
CA GLU A 278 20.24 -4.75 -66.45
C GLU A 278 19.94 -5.41 -67.87
N GLY A 279 18.65 -5.59 -68.21
CA GLY A 279 18.22 -6.16 -69.48
C GLY A 279 18.27 -5.20 -70.70
N GLY A 280 18.61 -3.90 -70.49
CA GLY A 280 18.59 -2.87 -71.55
C GLY A 280 19.89 -2.55 -72.25
N LYS A 281 20.97 -3.28 -72.00
CA LYS A 281 22.29 -3.05 -72.65
C LYS A 281 22.81 -4.24 -73.47
N THR A 282 22.11 -4.62 -74.53
CA THR A 282 22.72 -5.34 -75.62
C THR A 282 21.90 -5.08 -76.87
N HIS A 283 22.27 -4.04 -77.65
CA HIS A 283 22.21 -3.95 -79.10
C HIS A 283 22.64 -2.55 -79.55
N ASP A 284 23.93 -2.40 -79.90
CA ASP A 284 24.55 -2.00 -81.17
C ASP A 284 26.05 -1.89 -80.97
#